data_9a6fcaafe32bc6ad37f08ecc49f7b155
#
_entry.id   9a6fcaafe32bc6ad37f08ecc49f7b155
#
_cell.length_a   1.000
_cell.length_b   1.000
_cell.length_c   1.000
_cell.angle_alpha   90.00
_cell.angle_beta   90.00
_cell.angle_gamma   90.00
#
_symmetry.space_group_name_H-M   'P 1'
#
loop_
_entity.id
_entity.type
_entity.pdbx_description
1 polymer ?
#
loop_
_entity_poly.entity_id
_entity_poly.type
_entity_poly.pdbx_seq_one_letter_code
_entity_poly.pdbx_strand_id
1 'polypeptide(L)'
;MRIDTNTGKDCQVWKFSNESGEGVMTGYMLFPGVMLLFNDFHMEFFDSAYEPHGNMLAIDHCREGRMEYKAGKDTFSYVTAGDVKLDNRQTHTGRFVFPSGHFHGVTLAFACGRTSTQTKNTAKSGFCGWEGVPTPEDILQKFSVGQYPVVLRGAENLDRIFSQMYQVPEEIRIPYLKAKVIELLLQLQMLKAPEAEDGQLYFHRSQVEKVKAVHNFLMEHMEEAYTQEEMAKRFNIGLTVMKQCHKFIYGETIGEWLTSYRMMRAADMLTDRTDVSVAQVAGTVGYDSASKFAAAFKRSMGQTPTEYRMNRERTHLS
;
A
#
# COMPACT_ATOMS: atom_id res chain seq x y z
N MET A 1 -14.35 -11.47 -7.38
CA MET A 1 -13.59 -11.51 -6.10
C MET A 1 -14.22 -12.56 -5.19
N ARG A 2 -13.44 -13.46 -4.63
CA ARG A 2 -13.87 -14.44 -3.62
C ARG A 2 -13.53 -13.89 -2.24
N ILE A 3 -14.44 -14.03 -1.27
CA ILE A 3 -14.24 -13.60 0.12
C ILE A 3 -14.60 -14.78 1.00
N ASP A 4 -13.62 -15.26 1.76
CA ASP A 4 -13.82 -16.27 2.81
C ASP A 4 -13.65 -15.60 4.17
N THR A 5 -14.60 -15.80 5.07
CA THR A 5 -14.57 -15.18 6.41
C THR A 5 -14.46 -16.26 7.47
N ASN A 6 -13.53 -16.09 8.40
CA ASN A 6 -13.38 -16.92 9.59
C ASN A 6 -13.42 -16.03 10.84
N THR A 7 -14.18 -16.44 11.86
CA THR A 7 -14.32 -15.70 13.11
C THR A 7 -13.55 -16.44 14.20
N GLY A 8 -12.47 -15.85 14.69
CA GLY A 8 -11.75 -16.29 15.88
C GLY A 8 -12.43 -15.79 17.17
N LYS A 9 -11.86 -16.13 18.32
CA LYS A 9 -12.41 -15.74 19.65
C LYS A 9 -12.48 -14.22 19.82
N ASP A 10 -11.47 -13.49 19.35
CA ASP A 10 -11.32 -12.05 19.54
C ASP A 10 -11.06 -11.28 18.25
N CYS A 11 -11.08 -11.95 17.10
CA CYS A 11 -10.81 -11.34 15.78
C CYS A 11 -11.68 -11.94 14.67
N GLN A 12 -11.82 -11.18 13.60
CA GLN A 12 -12.37 -11.62 12.33
C GLN A 12 -11.27 -11.62 11.28
N VAL A 13 -11.20 -12.68 10.48
CA VAL A 13 -10.24 -12.82 9.38
C VAL A 13 -11.01 -12.92 8.07
N TRP A 14 -10.69 -12.05 7.14
CA TRP A 14 -11.20 -12.08 5.78
C TRP A 14 -10.06 -12.43 4.82
N LYS A 15 -10.28 -13.43 3.98
CA LYS A 15 -9.37 -13.78 2.89
C LYS A 15 -10.00 -13.37 1.58
N PHE A 16 -9.25 -12.68 0.77
CA PHE A 16 -9.67 -12.15 -0.52
C PHE A 16 -8.82 -12.75 -1.63
N SER A 17 -9.43 -13.05 -2.78
CA SER A 17 -8.70 -13.43 -3.99
C SER A 17 -9.39 -12.90 -5.23
N ASN A 18 -8.60 -12.51 -6.21
CA ASN A 18 -9.03 -12.13 -7.55
C ASN A 18 -7.94 -12.49 -8.57
N GLU A 19 -8.10 -12.08 -9.83
CA GLU A 19 -7.15 -12.33 -10.91
C GLU A 19 -5.76 -11.70 -10.69
N SER A 20 -5.63 -10.70 -9.80
CA SER A 20 -4.36 -10.01 -9.53
C SER A 20 -3.61 -10.55 -8.31
N GLY A 21 -4.22 -11.45 -7.53
CA GLY A 21 -3.58 -12.03 -6.36
C GLY A 21 -4.52 -12.31 -5.20
N GLU A 22 -3.95 -12.34 -4.01
CA GLU A 22 -4.66 -12.66 -2.76
C GLU A 22 -4.32 -11.68 -1.65
N GLY A 23 -5.18 -11.63 -0.63
CA GLY A 23 -4.96 -10.77 0.54
C GLY A 23 -5.68 -11.28 1.77
N VAL A 24 -5.19 -10.87 2.92
CA VAL A 24 -5.76 -11.20 4.22
C VAL A 24 -5.98 -9.90 5.00
N MET A 25 -7.14 -9.79 5.62
CA MET A 25 -7.45 -8.72 6.56
C MET A 25 -7.84 -9.35 7.91
N THR A 26 -7.16 -8.92 8.98
CA THR A 26 -7.45 -9.39 10.33
C THR A 26 -7.95 -8.22 11.17
N GLY A 27 -9.20 -8.30 11.64
CA GLY A 27 -9.89 -7.21 12.33
C GLY A 27 -10.14 -7.51 13.80
N TYR A 28 -9.94 -6.48 14.62
CA TYR A 28 -10.20 -6.49 16.06
C TYR A 28 -11.18 -5.37 16.42
N MET A 29 -12.30 -5.70 17.07
CA MET A 29 -13.21 -4.72 17.64
C MET A 29 -12.63 -4.21 18.96
N LEU A 30 -12.09 -3.00 18.98
CA LEU A 30 -11.43 -2.45 20.17
C LEU A 30 -12.39 -1.72 21.11
N PHE A 31 -13.29 -0.91 20.54
CA PHE A 31 -14.35 -0.20 21.26
C PHE A 31 -15.65 -0.28 20.45
N PRO A 32 -16.82 0.00 21.04
CA PRO A 32 -18.05 0.11 20.25
C PRO A 32 -17.88 1.10 19.09
N GLY A 33 -18.00 0.61 17.87
CA GLY A 33 -17.81 1.41 16.64
C GLY A 33 -16.36 1.68 16.25
N VAL A 34 -15.37 1.03 16.89
CA VAL A 34 -13.94 1.17 16.53
C VAL A 34 -13.34 -0.18 16.20
N MET A 35 -12.94 -0.33 14.97
CA MET A 35 -12.29 -1.55 14.46
C MET A 35 -10.86 -1.23 14.00
N LEU A 36 -9.92 -2.08 14.42
CA LEU A 36 -8.55 -2.07 13.90
C LEU A 36 -8.40 -3.25 12.95
N LEU A 37 -7.84 -3.00 11.77
CA LEU A 37 -7.65 -3.96 10.69
C LEU A 37 -6.16 -4.02 10.34
N PHE A 38 -5.55 -5.20 10.43
CA PHE A 38 -4.26 -5.47 9.81
C PHE A 38 -4.50 -5.94 8.38
N ASN A 39 -3.91 -5.25 7.45
CA ASN A 39 -4.04 -5.50 6.01
C ASN A 39 -2.74 -6.13 5.50
N ASP A 40 -2.87 -7.25 4.81
CA ASP A 40 -1.78 -7.97 4.17
C ASP A 40 -2.27 -8.39 2.77
N PHE A 41 -1.98 -7.55 1.78
CA PHE A 41 -2.42 -7.73 0.40
C PHE A 41 -1.23 -7.98 -0.52
N HIS A 42 -1.27 -9.09 -1.26
CA HIS A 42 -0.37 -9.45 -2.35
C HIS A 42 -1.18 -9.50 -3.64
N MET A 43 -1.64 -8.35 -4.09
CA MET A 43 -2.49 -8.15 -5.27
C MET A 43 -2.34 -6.73 -5.80
N GLU A 44 -2.70 -6.51 -7.06
CA GLU A 44 -2.64 -5.18 -7.67
C GLU A 44 -3.86 -4.32 -7.30
N PHE A 45 -5.00 -4.93 -7.04
CA PHE A 45 -6.20 -4.21 -6.62
C PHE A 45 -7.14 -5.05 -5.76
N PHE A 46 -7.93 -4.36 -4.98
CA PHE A 46 -8.97 -4.90 -4.13
C PHE A 46 -10.26 -4.10 -4.30
N ASP A 47 -11.35 -4.76 -4.69
CA ASP A 47 -12.67 -4.14 -4.79
C ASP A 47 -13.41 -4.33 -3.45
N SER A 48 -13.58 -3.24 -2.70
CA SER A 48 -14.32 -3.26 -1.46
C SER A 48 -15.82 -3.26 -1.73
N ALA A 49 -16.52 -4.26 -1.19
CA ALA A 49 -17.98 -4.30 -1.15
C ALA A 49 -18.54 -3.62 0.13
N TYR A 50 -17.69 -3.00 0.94
CA TYR A 50 -18.10 -2.35 2.17
C TYR A 50 -18.79 -1.02 1.88
N GLU A 51 -20.05 -0.92 2.27
CA GLU A 51 -20.81 0.32 2.23
C GLU A 51 -20.88 0.90 3.64
N PRO A 52 -20.21 2.03 3.92
CA PRO A 52 -20.27 2.64 5.24
C PRO A 52 -21.69 3.17 5.50
N HIS A 53 -22.27 2.81 6.63
CA HIS A 53 -23.53 3.37 7.10
C HIS A 53 -23.26 4.64 7.93
N GLY A 54 -23.18 5.80 7.29
CA GLY A 54 -22.93 7.10 7.93
C GLY A 54 -21.47 7.56 7.81
N ASN A 55 -21.14 8.62 8.56
CA ASN A 55 -19.78 9.15 8.62
C ASN A 55 -18.82 8.15 9.27
N MET A 56 -17.67 7.95 8.68
CA MET A 56 -16.64 7.10 9.24
C MET A 56 -15.26 7.74 9.02
N LEU A 57 -14.53 8.01 10.12
CA LEU A 57 -13.11 8.30 10.02
C LEU A 57 -12.36 6.99 9.84
N ALA A 58 -11.59 6.87 8.76
CA ALA A 58 -10.59 5.83 8.60
C ALA A 58 -9.19 6.46 8.69
N ILE A 59 -8.32 5.85 9.49
CA ILE A 59 -6.91 6.20 9.61
C ILE A 59 -6.12 5.01 9.06
N ASP A 60 -5.55 5.18 7.87
CA ASP A 60 -4.76 4.14 7.21
C ASP A 60 -3.27 4.47 7.36
N HIS A 61 -2.51 3.56 7.94
CA HIS A 61 -1.05 3.60 7.97
C HIS A 61 -0.48 2.60 6.97
N CYS A 62 0.45 3.04 6.15
CA CYS A 62 1.19 2.18 5.23
C CYS A 62 2.51 1.75 5.87
N ARG A 63 2.70 0.45 6.08
CA ARG A 63 3.97 -0.13 6.53
C ARG A 63 4.89 -0.45 5.37
N GLU A 64 4.33 -1.09 4.35
CA GLU A 64 5.06 -1.52 3.15
C GLU A 64 4.14 -1.43 1.93
N GLY A 65 4.74 -1.21 0.76
CA GLY A 65 4.00 -1.08 -0.49
C GLY A 65 3.47 0.33 -0.74
N ARG A 66 2.41 0.41 -1.53
CA ARG A 66 1.79 1.68 -1.95
C ARG A 66 0.31 1.50 -2.17
N MET A 67 -0.47 2.53 -1.84
CA MET A 67 -1.91 2.54 -2.11
C MET A 67 -2.28 3.83 -2.84
N GLU A 68 -2.90 3.69 -4.00
CA GLU A 68 -3.43 4.82 -4.77
C GLU A 68 -4.66 5.42 -4.09
N TYR A 69 -4.78 6.73 -4.08
CA TYR A 69 -5.98 7.41 -3.65
C TYR A 69 -6.28 8.62 -4.53
N LYS A 70 -7.56 8.99 -4.58
CA LYS A 70 -8.03 10.16 -5.30
C LYS A 70 -7.79 11.41 -4.44
N ALA A 71 -6.89 12.28 -4.89
CA ALA A 71 -6.51 13.50 -4.20
C ALA A 71 -7.35 14.73 -4.62
N GLY A 72 -8.11 14.61 -5.71
CA GLY A 72 -8.98 15.64 -6.28
C GLY A 72 -9.89 15.07 -7.35
N LYS A 73 -10.61 15.93 -8.07
CA LYS A 73 -11.58 15.50 -9.12
C LYS A 73 -10.93 14.57 -10.15
N ASP A 74 -9.77 14.98 -10.68
CA ASP A 74 -9.03 14.29 -11.73
C ASP A 74 -7.54 14.13 -11.37
N THR A 75 -7.23 14.07 -10.08
CA THR A 75 -5.88 13.91 -9.57
C THR A 75 -5.77 12.72 -8.64
N PHE A 76 -4.62 12.04 -8.72
CA PHE A 76 -4.27 10.89 -7.91
C PHE A 76 -2.98 11.15 -7.14
N SER A 77 -2.89 10.54 -5.99
CA SER A 77 -1.70 10.49 -5.17
C SER A 77 -1.58 9.10 -4.54
N TYR A 78 -0.50 8.86 -3.80
CA TYR A 78 -0.18 7.56 -3.24
C TYR A 78 0.20 7.69 -1.77
N VAL A 79 -0.31 6.78 -0.96
CA VAL A 79 0.16 6.52 0.40
C VAL A 79 1.36 5.60 0.28
N THR A 80 2.46 5.95 0.91
CA THR A 80 3.73 5.21 0.88
C THR A 80 4.15 4.79 2.28
N ALA A 81 5.17 3.95 2.40
CA ALA A 81 5.64 3.48 3.71
C ALA A 81 5.93 4.66 4.67
N GLY A 82 5.40 4.57 5.88
CA GLY A 82 5.46 5.60 6.93
C GLY A 82 4.39 6.69 6.84
N ASP A 83 3.61 6.75 5.75
CA ASP A 83 2.51 7.73 5.61
C ASP A 83 1.27 7.29 6.41
N VAL A 84 0.55 8.29 6.92
CA VAL A 84 -0.76 8.11 7.57
C VAL A 84 -1.82 8.88 6.79
N LYS A 85 -2.83 8.17 6.29
CA LYS A 85 -3.96 8.76 5.56
C LYS A 85 -5.18 8.87 6.47
N LEU A 86 -5.75 10.06 6.55
CA LEU A 86 -7.03 10.35 7.19
C LEU A 86 -8.11 10.44 6.11
N ASP A 87 -9.14 9.63 6.21
CA ASP A 87 -10.16 9.49 5.17
C ASP A 87 -11.57 9.48 5.78
N ASN A 88 -12.45 10.33 5.24
CA ASN A 88 -13.88 10.26 5.55
C ASN A 88 -14.55 9.33 4.54
N ARG A 89 -14.77 8.07 4.93
CA ARG A 89 -15.25 7.02 4.02
C ARG A 89 -16.73 7.08 3.64
N GLN A 90 -17.42 8.20 3.82
CA GLN A 90 -18.80 8.34 3.31
C GLN A 90 -18.93 8.10 1.81
N THR A 91 -17.92 8.47 1.07
CA THR A 91 -17.90 8.43 -0.40
C THR A 91 -16.98 7.38 -0.97
N HIS A 92 -16.33 6.59 -0.11
CA HIS A 92 -15.35 5.60 -0.54
C HIS A 92 -16.05 4.29 -0.90
N THR A 93 -16.62 4.25 -2.07
CA THR A 93 -17.02 3.01 -2.73
C THR A 93 -16.02 2.71 -3.82
N GLY A 94 -15.45 1.53 -3.86
CA GLY A 94 -14.73 1.10 -5.03
C GLY A 94 -13.37 0.45 -4.80
N ARG A 95 -12.54 0.63 -5.79
CA ARG A 95 -11.30 -0.09 -5.97
C ARG A 95 -10.15 0.57 -5.23
N PHE A 96 -9.49 -0.21 -4.35
CA PHE A 96 -8.15 0.10 -3.86
C PHE A 96 -7.14 -0.44 -4.86
N VAL A 97 -6.14 0.36 -5.22
CA VAL A 97 -5.10 -0.04 -6.16
C VAL A 97 -3.75 -0.01 -5.46
N PHE A 98 -3.01 -1.10 -5.63
CA PHE A 98 -1.68 -1.32 -5.05
C PHE A 98 -0.68 -1.49 -6.20
N PRO A 99 -0.08 -0.40 -6.71
CA PRO A 99 0.72 -0.43 -7.94
C PRO A 99 1.95 -1.32 -7.86
N SER A 100 2.48 -1.55 -6.66
CA SER A 100 3.62 -2.45 -6.42
C SER A 100 3.21 -3.92 -6.25
N GLY A 101 1.95 -4.27 -6.46
CA GLY A 101 1.43 -5.62 -6.28
C GLY A 101 1.32 -6.07 -4.82
N HIS A 102 1.61 -5.20 -3.87
CA HIS A 102 1.46 -5.49 -2.44
C HIS A 102 1.16 -4.24 -1.61
N PHE A 103 0.50 -4.44 -0.47
CA PHE A 103 0.24 -3.41 0.54
C PHE A 103 0.11 -4.06 1.92
N HIS A 104 0.99 -3.66 2.84
CA HIS A 104 0.91 -4.04 4.24
C HIS A 104 0.66 -2.79 5.08
N GLY A 105 -0.34 -2.83 5.94
CA GLY A 105 -0.68 -1.66 6.73
C GLY A 105 -1.72 -1.93 7.82
N VAL A 106 -2.06 -0.88 8.53
CA VAL A 106 -3.11 -0.88 9.55
C VAL A 106 -4.18 0.13 9.16
N THR A 107 -5.43 -0.26 9.26
CA THR A 107 -6.58 0.64 9.18
C THR A 107 -7.28 0.70 10.54
N LEU A 108 -7.45 1.90 11.08
CA LEU A 108 -8.36 2.17 12.18
C LEU A 108 -9.62 2.81 11.64
N ALA A 109 -10.76 2.13 11.81
CA ALA A 109 -12.07 2.58 11.37
C ALA A 109 -12.92 3.00 12.57
N PHE A 110 -13.36 4.25 12.56
CA PHE A 110 -14.21 4.84 13.61
C PHE A 110 -15.58 5.18 13.01
N ALA A 111 -16.65 4.55 13.50
CA ALA A 111 -18.01 4.91 13.13
C ALA A 111 -18.40 6.21 13.85
N CYS A 112 -18.55 7.28 13.10
CA CYS A 112 -18.99 8.58 13.61
C CYS A 112 -20.51 8.58 13.85
N GLY A 113 -20.96 9.24 14.93
CA GLY A 113 -22.38 9.42 15.20
C GLY A 113 -23.14 8.24 15.84
N ARG A 114 -22.50 7.07 16.04
CA ARG A 114 -23.13 5.89 16.71
C ARG A 114 -22.81 5.74 18.18
N THR A 115 -21.83 6.44 18.70
CA THR A 115 -21.46 6.39 20.12
C THR A 115 -22.36 7.23 21.03
N SER A 116 -23.39 7.88 20.49
CA SER A 116 -24.25 8.83 21.23
C SER A 116 -25.62 8.31 21.61
N THR A 117 -25.81 7.01 21.88
CA THR A 117 -27.06 6.55 22.51
C THR A 117 -27.07 6.71 24.02
N GLN A 118 -26.03 7.28 24.63
CA GLN A 118 -26.09 7.71 26.04
C GLN A 118 -25.60 9.15 26.17
N THR A 119 -26.52 10.02 26.55
CA THR A 119 -26.36 11.39 27.03
C THR A 119 -26.18 12.49 25.97
N LYS A 120 -27.32 13.07 25.57
CA LYS A 120 -27.44 14.43 25.00
C LYS A 120 -27.04 15.56 25.97
N ASN A 121 -26.33 15.26 27.03
CA ASN A 121 -26.07 16.22 28.10
C ASN A 121 -24.67 16.18 28.69
N THR A 122 -23.61 16.20 27.86
CA THR A 122 -22.31 16.70 28.38
C THR A 122 -21.42 17.07 27.19
N ALA A 123 -21.29 18.35 26.92
CA ALA A 123 -20.31 18.96 26.02
C ALA A 123 -18.83 18.77 26.49
N LYS A 124 -18.51 17.71 27.21
CA LYS A 124 -17.18 17.43 27.80
C LYS A 124 -16.80 15.95 27.86
N SER A 125 -17.54 15.03 27.25
CA SER A 125 -17.12 13.63 27.25
C SER A 125 -16.27 13.36 26.03
N GLY A 126 -14.96 13.26 26.20
CA GLY A 126 -14.03 12.85 25.15
C GLY A 126 -14.29 11.42 24.62
N PHE A 127 -13.41 10.93 23.76
CA PHE A 127 -13.53 9.63 23.10
C PHE A 127 -13.74 8.48 24.10
N CYS A 128 -14.83 7.72 23.93
CA CYS A 128 -15.19 6.57 24.78
C CYS A 128 -15.20 6.87 26.31
N GLY A 129 -15.52 8.11 26.71
CA GLY A 129 -15.55 8.53 28.14
C GLY A 129 -14.17 8.97 28.67
N TRP A 130 -13.15 9.04 27.85
CA TRP A 130 -11.84 9.58 28.23
C TRP A 130 -11.83 11.09 28.02
N GLU A 131 -12.00 11.85 29.10
CA GLU A 131 -11.96 13.31 29.07
C GLU A 131 -10.62 13.81 28.51
N GLY A 132 -10.65 14.76 27.57
CA GLY A 132 -9.46 15.32 26.91
C GLY A 132 -8.90 14.52 25.73
N VAL A 133 -9.42 13.31 25.46
CA VAL A 133 -9.09 12.58 24.22
C VAL A 133 -10.02 13.04 23.10
N PRO A 134 -9.49 13.50 21.92
CA PRO A 134 -10.32 14.00 20.84
C PRO A 134 -11.20 12.88 20.26
N THR A 135 -12.41 13.25 19.87
CA THR A 135 -13.32 12.35 19.15
C THR A 135 -12.89 12.21 17.68
N PRO A 136 -13.36 11.18 16.95
CA PRO A 136 -13.14 11.08 15.50
C PRO A 136 -13.63 12.31 14.73
N GLU A 137 -14.72 12.92 15.18
CA GLU A 137 -15.29 14.15 14.61
C GLU A 137 -14.34 15.34 14.79
N ASP A 138 -13.70 15.47 15.97
CA ASP A 138 -12.70 16.51 16.24
C ASP A 138 -11.49 16.36 15.30
N ILE A 139 -11.05 15.13 15.03
CA ILE A 139 -9.96 14.85 14.08
C ILE A 139 -10.37 15.21 12.66
N LEU A 140 -11.56 14.79 12.20
CA LEU A 140 -12.07 15.16 10.86
C LEU A 140 -12.12 16.69 10.70
N GLN A 141 -12.60 17.40 11.69
CA GLN A 141 -12.69 18.86 11.67
C GLN A 141 -11.31 19.51 11.67
N LYS A 142 -10.42 19.08 12.58
CA LYS A 142 -9.07 19.64 12.75
C LYS A 142 -8.25 19.57 11.46
N PHE A 143 -8.28 18.41 10.78
CA PHE A 143 -7.54 18.18 9.55
C PHE A 143 -8.33 18.56 8.30
N SER A 144 -9.53 19.13 8.44
CA SER A 144 -10.42 19.48 7.33
C SER A 144 -10.64 18.31 6.36
N VAL A 145 -10.77 17.09 6.91
CA VAL A 145 -10.99 15.88 6.11
C VAL A 145 -12.38 15.90 5.50
N GLY A 146 -12.46 16.18 4.21
CA GLY A 146 -13.72 16.31 3.47
C GLY A 146 -13.94 15.16 2.48
N GLN A 147 -14.26 15.52 1.24
CA GLN A 147 -14.47 14.58 0.13
C GLN A 147 -13.18 13.83 -0.25
N TYR A 148 -12.02 14.47 -0.06
CA TYR A 148 -10.72 13.88 -0.36
C TYR A 148 -9.96 13.63 0.94
N PRO A 149 -9.15 12.55 0.99
CA PRO A 149 -8.36 12.25 2.17
C PRO A 149 -7.21 13.25 2.36
N VAL A 150 -6.74 13.33 3.60
CA VAL A 150 -5.54 14.05 3.98
C VAL A 150 -4.44 13.04 4.32
N VAL A 151 -3.23 13.23 3.76
CA VAL A 151 -2.09 12.35 4.04
C VAL A 151 -1.04 13.12 4.83
N LEU A 152 -0.71 12.56 5.99
CA LEU A 152 0.35 13.04 6.87
C LEU A 152 1.64 12.32 6.51
N ARG A 153 2.59 13.04 5.90
CA ARG A 153 3.88 12.51 5.48
C ARG A 153 4.96 12.83 6.50
N GLY A 154 5.91 11.89 6.68
CA GLY A 154 7.03 12.09 7.60
C GLY A 154 6.60 12.23 9.07
N ALA A 155 5.43 11.72 9.44
CA ALA A 155 4.92 11.76 10.80
C ALA A 155 5.52 10.61 11.63
N GLU A 156 6.83 10.67 11.91
CA GLU A 156 7.60 9.60 12.58
C GLU A 156 6.98 9.15 13.91
N ASN A 157 6.37 10.08 14.67
CA ASN A 157 5.71 9.72 15.93
C ASN A 157 4.49 8.82 15.69
N LEU A 158 3.71 9.07 14.63
CA LEU A 158 2.58 8.22 14.28
C LEU A 158 3.06 6.87 13.74
N ASP A 159 4.06 6.86 12.85
CA ASP A 159 4.64 5.62 12.31
C ASP A 159 5.15 4.70 13.44
N ARG A 160 5.79 5.28 14.47
CA ARG A 160 6.23 4.53 15.65
C ARG A 160 5.08 3.90 16.42
N ILE A 161 3.96 4.61 16.60
CA ILE A 161 2.77 4.08 17.28
C ILE A 161 2.23 2.86 16.50
N PHE A 162 2.06 2.99 15.17
CA PHE A 162 1.59 1.90 14.34
C PHE A 162 2.56 0.71 14.31
N SER A 163 3.87 0.98 14.22
CA SER A 163 4.89 -0.07 14.22
C SER A 163 4.84 -0.94 15.48
N GLN A 164 4.50 -0.36 16.64
CA GLN A 164 4.35 -1.09 17.90
C GLN A 164 3.10 -1.98 17.94
N MET A 165 2.10 -1.78 17.07
CA MET A 165 0.88 -2.60 17.05
C MET A 165 1.10 -3.98 16.44
N TYR A 166 2.16 -4.20 15.63
CA TYR A 166 2.37 -5.45 14.90
C TYR A 166 2.92 -6.61 15.76
N GLN A 167 3.69 -6.30 16.80
CA GLN A 167 4.37 -7.33 17.61
C GLN A 167 3.85 -7.31 19.04
N VAL A 168 2.58 -7.69 19.22
CA VAL A 168 1.93 -7.69 20.54
C VAL A 168 1.57 -9.12 20.94
N PRO A 169 2.04 -9.62 22.10
CA PRO A 169 1.61 -10.92 22.62
C PRO A 169 0.09 -11.03 22.71
N GLU A 170 -0.43 -12.23 22.43
CA GLU A 170 -1.87 -12.44 22.35
C GLU A 170 -2.60 -12.10 23.65
N GLU A 171 -1.99 -12.42 24.77
CA GLU A 171 -2.55 -12.26 26.11
C GLU A 171 -2.87 -10.79 26.47
N ILE A 172 -2.10 -9.85 25.91
CA ILE A 172 -2.27 -8.41 26.18
C ILE A 172 -2.70 -7.63 24.94
N ARG A 173 -2.94 -8.30 23.81
CA ARG A 173 -3.17 -7.65 22.50
C ARG A 173 -4.29 -6.63 22.55
N ILE A 174 -5.48 -7.01 23.00
CA ILE A 174 -6.64 -6.11 23.00
C ILE A 174 -6.44 -4.88 23.91
N PRO A 175 -6.06 -5.01 25.18
CA PRO A 175 -5.82 -3.82 26.03
C PRO A 175 -4.67 -2.96 25.51
N TYR A 176 -3.61 -3.56 24.94
CA TYR A 176 -2.50 -2.82 24.35
C TYR A 176 -2.95 -2.00 23.13
N LEU A 177 -3.68 -2.63 22.19
CA LEU A 177 -4.19 -1.94 21.00
C LEU A 177 -5.16 -0.81 21.37
N LYS A 178 -6.00 -1.00 22.41
CA LYS A 178 -6.86 0.08 22.95
C LYS A 178 -6.04 1.28 23.45
N ALA A 179 -4.96 1.03 24.19
CA ALA A 179 -4.06 2.09 24.65
C ALA A 179 -3.41 2.83 23.49
N LYS A 180 -3.00 2.11 22.43
CA LYS A 180 -2.42 2.70 21.23
C LYS A 180 -3.40 3.55 20.41
N VAL A 181 -4.68 3.20 20.40
CA VAL A 181 -5.72 4.05 19.78
C VAL A 181 -5.82 5.39 20.52
N ILE A 182 -5.83 5.38 21.86
CA ILE A 182 -5.88 6.60 22.67
C ILE A 182 -4.63 7.46 22.42
N GLU A 183 -3.45 6.85 22.47
CA GLU A 183 -2.16 7.52 22.17
C GLU A 183 -2.17 8.16 20.77
N LEU A 184 -2.65 7.44 19.76
CA LEU A 184 -2.76 7.92 18.39
C LEU A 184 -3.65 9.17 18.29
N LEU A 185 -4.83 9.15 18.89
CA LEU A 185 -5.75 10.28 18.88
C LEU A 185 -5.14 11.51 19.57
N LEU A 186 -4.44 11.33 20.71
CA LEU A 186 -3.72 12.40 21.39
C LEU A 186 -2.57 12.96 20.54
N GLN A 187 -1.80 12.09 19.86
CA GLN A 187 -0.73 12.54 18.96
C GLN A 187 -1.29 13.32 17.77
N LEU A 188 -2.40 12.87 17.18
CA LEU A 188 -3.09 13.62 16.12
C LEU A 188 -3.57 14.99 16.63
N GLN A 189 -4.00 15.09 17.90
CA GLN A 189 -4.37 16.37 18.50
C GLN A 189 -3.19 17.33 18.63
N MET A 190 -1.97 16.83 18.85
CA MET A 190 -0.76 17.65 18.99
C MET A 190 -0.19 18.11 17.65
N LEU A 191 -0.41 17.37 16.57
CA LEU A 191 0.10 17.71 15.25
C LEU A 191 -0.59 18.98 14.72
N LYS A 192 0.17 19.79 13.97
CA LYS A 192 -0.43 20.85 13.15
C LYS A 192 -1.09 20.21 11.91
N ALA A 193 -2.27 20.70 11.56
CA ALA A 193 -2.86 20.31 10.29
C ALA A 193 -1.95 20.80 9.14
N PRO A 194 -1.71 19.97 8.11
CA PRO A 194 -0.93 20.44 6.94
C PRO A 194 -1.67 21.60 6.27
N GLU A 195 -0.93 22.60 5.84
CA GLU A 195 -1.47 23.68 5.03
C GLU A 195 -1.83 23.12 3.64
N ALA A 196 -2.87 23.65 3.00
CA ALA A 196 -3.41 23.14 1.75
C ALA A 196 -2.39 23.05 0.59
N GLU A 197 -1.25 23.75 0.71
CA GLU A 197 -0.16 23.82 -0.29
C GLU A 197 1.08 23.02 0.10
N ASP A 198 1.14 22.41 1.29
CA ASP A 198 2.34 21.71 1.77
C ASP A 198 2.60 20.43 0.98
N GLY A 199 3.30 20.59 -0.18
CA GLY A 199 4.10 19.55 -0.81
C GLY A 199 3.38 18.24 -1.21
N GLN A 200 2.05 18.21 -1.26
CA GLN A 200 1.33 17.02 -1.70
C GLN A 200 1.57 16.78 -3.19
N LEU A 201 2.46 15.84 -3.50
CA LEU A 201 2.70 15.43 -4.87
C LEU A 201 1.45 14.71 -5.39
N TYR A 202 0.87 15.23 -6.47
CA TYR A 202 -0.25 14.61 -7.18
C TYR A 202 -0.02 14.66 -8.68
N PHE A 203 -0.64 13.73 -9.40
CA PHE A 203 -0.60 13.70 -10.86
C PHE A 203 -2.01 13.65 -11.42
N HIS A 204 -2.20 14.28 -12.57
CA HIS A 204 -3.45 14.19 -13.30
C HIS A 204 -3.71 12.75 -13.77
N ARG A 205 -4.98 12.36 -13.81
CA ARG A 205 -5.41 11.03 -14.26
C ARG A 205 -4.75 10.64 -15.58
N SER A 206 -4.74 11.54 -16.56
CA SER A 206 -4.13 11.28 -17.87
C SER A 206 -2.63 11.00 -17.81
N GLN A 207 -1.90 11.60 -16.86
CA GLN A 207 -0.47 11.33 -16.66
C GLN A 207 -0.27 9.94 -16.02
N VAL A 208 -1.06 9.63 -15.00
CA VAL A 208 -1.04 8.31 -14.32
C VAL A 208 -1.36 7.19 -15.32
N GLU A 209 -2.42 7.34 -16.12
CA GLU A 209 -2.82 6.35 -17.14
C GLU A 209 -1.72 6.14 -18.19
N LYS A 210 -1.10 7.22 -18.68
CA LYS A 210 0.03 7.12 -19.61
C LYS A 210 1.24 6.41 -19.01
N VAL A 211 1.58 6.72 -17.75
CA VAL A 211 2.72 6.06 -17.08
C VAL A 211 2.42 4.59 -16.80
N LYS A 212 1.21 4.23 -16.41
CA LYS A 212 0.77 2.83 -16.28
C LYS A 212 0.86 2.10 -17.64
N ALA A 213 0.50 2.78 -18.74
CA ALA A 213 0.64 2.22 -20.08
C ALA A 213 2.11 2.03 -20.49
N VAL A 214 3.02 2.96 -20.15
CA VAL A 214 4.48 2.79 -20.34
C VAL A 214 4.97 1.58 -19.55
N HIS A 215 4.57 1.44 -18.30
CA HIS A 215 4.96 0.34 -17.42
C HIS A 215 4.54 -1.02 -18.01
N ASN A 216 3.28 -1.17 -18.39
CA ASN A 216 2.75 -2.39 -19.00
C ASN A 216 3.44 -2.72 -20.32
N PHE A 217 3.67 -1.71 -21.18
CA PHE A 217 4.39 -1.88 -22.43
C PHE A 217 5.80 -2.43 -22.22
N LEU A 218 6.53 -1.90 -21.22
CA LEU A 218 7.88 -2.38 -20.89
C LEU A 218 7.88 -3.79 -20.28
N MET A 219 6.80 -4.20 -19.61
CA MET A 219 6.62 -5.58 -19.14
C MET A 219 6.44 -6.55 -20.33
N GLU A 220 5.61 -6.17 -21.30
CA GLU A 220 5.29 -6.98 -22.49
C GLU A 220 6.46 -7.08 -23.46
N HIS A 221 7.36 -6.07 -23.46
CA HIS A 221 8.51 -5.95 -24.37
C HIS A 221 9.84 -5.85 -23.59
N MET A 222 9.96 -6.61 -22.50
CA MET A 222 11.13 -6.52 -21.61
C MET A 222 12.45 -6.91 -22.30
N GLU A 223 12.40 -7.70 -23.36
CA GLU A 223 13.56 -8.14 -24.13
C GLU A 223 14.15 -7.02 -25.01
N GLU A 224 13.36 -6.01 -25.34
CA GLU A 224 13.77 -4.92 -26.19
C GLU A 224 14.45 -3.79 -25.40
N ALA A 225 15.39 -3.09 -26.05
CA ALA A 225 16.08 -1.94 -25.48
C ALA A 225 15.40 -0.65 -25.92
N TYR A 226 14.55 -0.09 -25.06
CA TYR A 226 13.95 1.23 -25.26
C TYR A 226 14.62 2.29 -24.41
N THR A 227 14.89 3.45 -25.00
CA THR A 227 15.28 4.64 -24.25
C THR A 227 14.06 5.27 -23.58
N GLN A 228 14.29 6.01 -22.50
CA GLN A 228 13.19 6.69 -21.82
C GLN A 228 12.62 7.84 -22.68
N GLU A 229 13.44 8.42 -23.56
CA GLU A 229 13.04 9.43 -24.54
C GLU A 229 12.07 8.86 -25.59
N GLU A 230 12.35 7.66 -26.10
CA GLU A 230 11.45 6.95 -27.02
C GLU A 230 10.12 6.63 -26.35
N MET A 231 10.13 6.18 -25.10
CA MET A 231 8.91 5.93 -24.34
C MET A 231 8.10 7.21 -24.11
N ALA A 232 8.76 8.29 -23.71
CA ALA A 232 8.10 9.58 -23.50
C ALA A 232 7.42 10.09 -24.78
N LYS A 233 8.10 9.95 -25.93
CA LYS A 233 7.57 10.30 -27.25
C LYS A 233 6.41 9.39 -27.67
N ARG A 234 6.57 8.06 -27.53
CA ARG A 234 5.56 7.06 -27.91
C ARG A 234 4.24 7.25 -27.17
N PHE A 235 4.30 7.55 -25.87
CA PHE A 235 3.12 7.72 -25.03
C PHE A 235 2.68 9.19 -24.90
N ASN A 236 3.30 10.10 -25.63
CA ASN A 236 2.98 11.52 -25.62
C ASN A 236 2.90 12.10 -24.20
N ILE A 237 4.00 11.94 -23.43
CA ILE A 237 4.18 12.44 -22.07
C ILE A 237 5.55 13.12 -21.97
N GLY A 238 5.64 14.21 -21.19
CA GLY A 238 6.93 14.84 -20.93
C GLY A 238 7.88 13.90 -20.17
N LEU A 239 9.14 13.80 -20.60
CA LEU A 239 10.14 12.91 -20.01
C LEU A 239 10.28 13.06 -18.49
N THR A 240 10.37 14.30 -18.02
CA THR A 240 10.49 14.61 -16.58
C THR A 240 9.25 14.16 -15.81
N VAL A 241 8.07 14.43 -16.35
CA VAL A 241 6.78 14.01 -15.75
C VAL A 241 6.69 12.49 -15.70
N MET A 242 7.06 11.80 -16.80
CA MET A 242 7.07 10.34 -16.86
C MET A 242 7.96 9.73 -15.77
N LYS A 243 9.19 10.23 -15.64
CA LYS A 243 10.15 9.76 -14.62
C LYS A 243 9.65 9.99 -13.19
N GLN A 244 9.17 11.19 -12.90
CA GLN A 244 8.67 11.55 -11.57
C GLN A 244 7.40 10.76 -11.22
N CYS A 245 6.45 10.69 -12.15
CA CYS A 245 5.20 9.98 -11.95
C CYS A 245 5.45 8.47 -11.78
N HIS A 246 6.32 7.85 -12.58
CA HIS A 246 6.66 6.43 -12.43
C HIS A 246 7.28 6.15 -11.05
N LYS A 247 8.30 6.93 -10.64
CA LYS A 247 8.91 6.78 -9.32
C LYS A 247 7.90 6.97 -8.19
N PHE A 248 6.94 7.88 -8.39
CA PHE A 248 5.90 8.14 -7.39
C PHE A 248 4.87 7.00 -7.32
N ILE A 249 4.48 6.41 -8.47
CA ILE A 249 3.55 5.27 -8.54
C ILE A 249 4.19 4.00 -7.97
N TYR A 250 5.39 3.65 -8.46
CA TYR A 250 6.01 2.35 -8.23
C TYR A 250 7.13 2.35 -7.18
N GLY A 251 7.62 3.53 -6.77
CA GLY A 251 8.69 3.67 -5.77
C GLY A 251 10.10 3.69 -6.35
N GLU A 252 10.26 3.23 -7.56
CA GLU A 252 11.54 3.06 -8.25
C GLU A 252 11.56 3.84 -9.56
N THR A 253 12.76 4.17 -10.04
CA THR A 253 12.90 4.70 -11.41
C THR A 253 12.55 3.61 -12.43
N ILE A 254 12.17 4.02 -13.64
CA ILE A 254 11.86 3.07 -14.74
C ILE A 254 13.01 2.08 -14.96
N GLY A 255 14.28 2.55 -14.91
CA GLY A 255 15.44 1.70 -15.14
C GLY A 255 15.72 0.69 -14.02
N GLU A 256 15.60 1.11 -12.77
CA GLU A 256 15.72 0.24 -11.59
C GLU A 256 14.64 -0.83 -11.63
N TRP A 257 13.39 -0.41 -11.79
CA TRP A 257 12.26 -1.32 -11.85
C TRP A 257 12.39 -2.33 -12.99
N LEU A 258 12.70 -1.89 -14.23
CA LEU A 258 12.83 -2.80 -15.38
C LEU A 258 13.97 -3.80 -15.16
N THR A 259 15.07 -3.37 -14.52
CA THR A 259 16.17 -4.28 -14.16
C THR A 259 15.71 -5.33 -13.16
N SER A 260 15.01 -4.93 -12.09
CA SER A 260 14.47 -5.83 -11.08
C SER A 260 13.48 -6.82 -11.69
N TYR A 261 12.58 -6.33 -12.55
CA TYR A 261 11.59 -7.15 -13.24
C TYR A 261 12.25 -8.20 -14.14
N ARG A 262 13.25 -7.80 -14.95
CA ARG A 262 14.03 -8.72 -15.80
C ARG A 262 14.72 -9.82 -14.96
N MET A 263 15.29 -9.47 -13.81
CA MET A 263 15.97 -10.44 -12.92
C MET A 263 14.98 -11.41 -12.28
N MET A 264 13.80 -10.94 -11.87
CA MET A 264 12.74 -11.78 -11.36
C MET A 264 12.26 -12.79 -12.42
N ARG A 265 11.98 -12.32 -13.64
CA ARG A 265 11.58 -13.19 -14.77
C ARG A 265 12.66 -14.19 -15.14
N ALA A 266 13.94 -13.79 -15.07
CA ALA A 266 15.05 -14.70 -15.28
C ALA A 266 15.13 -15.78 -14.20
N ALA A 267 14.88 -15.43 -12.94
CA ALA A 267 14.84 -16.38 -11.83
C ALA A 267 13.74 -17.43 -11.99
N ASP A 268 12.52 -17.01 -12.41
CA ASP A 268 11.43 -17.93 -12.77
C ASP A 268 11.86 -18.91 -13.88
N MET A 269 12.42 -18.37 -14.98
CA MET A 269 12.87 -19.20 -16.11
C MET A 269 13.98 -20.17 -15.73
N LEU A 270 14.91 -19.79 -14.85
CA LEU A 270 15.96 -20.66 -14.36
C LEU A 270 15.45 -21.79 -13.48
N THR A 271 14.31 -21.58 -12.81
CA THR A 271 13.66 -22.57 -11.95
C THR A 271 12.76 -23.52 -12.75
N ASP A 272 11.97 -22.98 -13.66
CA ASP A 272 10.90 -23.74 -14.34
C ASP A 272 11.43 -24.49 -15.57
N ARG A 273 12.53 -24.05 -16.18
CA ARG A 273 13.07 -24.55 -17.44
C ARG A 273 14.53 -24.95 -17.31
N THR A 274 14.77 -26.18 -16.95
CA THR A 274 16.13 -26.75 -16.83
C THR A 274 16.80 -26.97 -18.20
N ASP A 275 16.01 -27.04 -19.28
CA ASP A 275 16.44 -27.25 -20.67
C ASP A 275 17.01 -25.97 -21.33
N VAL A 276 16.78 -24.79 -20.75
CA VAL A 276 17.21 -23.50 -21.33
C VAL A 276 18.56 -23.09 -20.75
N SER A 277 19.54 -22.77 -21.62
CA SER A 277 20.85 -22.30 -21.18
C SER A 277 20.79 -20.90 -20.53
N VAL A 278 21.75 -20.60 -19.64
CA VAL A 278 21.87 -19.26 -19.02
C VAL A 278 22.00 -18.15 -20.08
N ALA A 279 22.65 -18.43 -21.21
CA ALA A 279 22.77 -17.47 -22.31
C ALA A 279 21.44 -17.21 -23.03
N GLN A 280 20.61 -18.23 -23.19
CA GLN A 280 19.25 -18.07 -23.73
C GLN A 280 18.36 -17.27 -22.79
N VAL A 281 18.40 -17.57 -21.48
CA VAL A 281 17.68 -16.78 -20.46
C VAL A 281 18.11 -15.30 -20.53
N ALA A 282 19.44 -15.03 -20.61
CA ALA A 282 19.97 -13.67 -20.74
C ALA A 282 19.35 -12.93 -21.95
N GLY A 283 19.32 -13.56 -23.12
CA GLY A 283 18.71 -12.98 -24.34
C GLY A 283 17.21 -12.71 -24.17
N THR A 284 16.46 -13.64 -23.59
CA THR A 284 15.01 -13.50 -23.37
C THR A 284 14.67 -12.34 -22.43
N VAL A 285 15.54 -12.01 -21.48
CA VAL A 285 15.33 -10.87 -20.58
C VAL A 285 16.08 -9.61 -21.01
N GLY A 286 16.47 -9.52 -22.30
CA GLY A 286 17.01 -8.31 -22.93
C GLY A 286 18.48 -7.99 -22.62
N TYR A 287 19.30 -9.02 -22.40
CA TYR A 287 20.76 -8.86 -22.26
C TYR A 287 21.52 -9.45 -23.45
N ASP A 288 22.27 -8.60 -24.14
CA ASP A 288 23.13 -9.01 -25.26
C ASP A 288 24.37 -9.82 -24.83
N SER A 289 24.69 -9.81 -23.52
CA SER A 289 25.88 -10.46 -22.97
C SER A 289 25.55 -11.28 -21.73
N ALA A 290 25.82 -12.57 -21.79
CA ALA A 290 25.67 -13.48 -20.65
C ALA A 290 26.49 -13.05 -19.44
N SER A 291 27.67 -12.42 -19.65
CA SER A 291 28.51 -11.91 -18.57
C SER A 291 27.87 -10.70 -17.86
N LYS A 292 27.32 -9.74 -18.61
CA LYS A 292 26.58 -8.59 -18.06
C LYS A 292 25.34 -9.05 -17.31
N PHE A 293 24.62 -10.01 -17.88
CA PHE A 293 23.47 -10.64 -17.23
C PHE A 293 23.86 -11.30 -15.91
N ALA A 294 24.88 -12.17 -15.90
CA ALA A 294 25.31 -12.87 -14.70
C ALA A 294 25.73 -11.91 -13.58
N ALA A 295 26.40 -10.81 -13.91
CA ALA A 295 26.76 -9.77 -12.95
C ALA A 295 25.53 -9.03 -12.39
N ALA A 296 24.55 -8.68 -13.23
CA ALA A 296 23.30 -8.05 -12.82
C ALA A 296 22.45 -9.01 -11.94
N PHE A 297 22.34 -10.26 -12.36
CA PHE A 297 21.59 -11.29 -11.63
C PHE A 297 22.18 -11.54 -10.24
N LYS A 298 23.54 -11.72 -10.15
CA LYS A 298 24.20 -11.89 -8.86
C LYS A 298 23.99 -10.69 -7.93
N ARG A 299 23.98 -9.48 -8.45
CA ARG A 299 23.72 -8.27 -7.67
C ARG A 299 22.29 -8.23 -7.13
N SER A 300 21.33 -8.66 -7.92
CA SER A 300 19.90 -8.67 -7.56
C SER A 300 19.53 -9.85 -6.68
N MET A 301 20.01 -11.07 -6.99
CA MET A 301 19.59 -12.31 -6.36
C MET A 301 20.61 -12.86 -5.34
N GLY A 302 21.76 -12.20 -5.14
CA GLY A 302 22.81 -12.61 -4.21
C GLY A 302 23.70 -13.77 -4.71
N GLN A 303 23.33 -14.47 -5.79
CA GLN A 303 24.03 -15.64 -6.34
C GLN A 303 24.02 -15.60 -7.87
N THR A 304 24.96 -16.33 -8.49
CA THR A 304 25.01 -16.41 -9.95
C THR A 304 23.81 -17.19 -10.51
N PRO A 305 23.44 -17.01 -11.79
CA PRO A 305 22.34 -17.77 -12.42
C PRO A 305 22.52 -19.29 -12.31
N THR A 306 23.76 -19.77 -12.44
CA THR A 306 24.08 -21.20 -12.34
C THR A 306 23.92 -21.72 -10.91
N GLU A 307 24.43 -21.01 -9.93
CA GLU A 307 24.25 -21.34 -8.50
C GLU A 307 22.78 -21.33 -8.11
N TYR A 308 22.01 -20.33 -8.61
CA TYR A 308 20.57 -20.20 -8.37
C TYR A 308 19.80 -21.41 -8.87
N ARG A 309 20.06 -21.86 -10.11
CA ARG A 309 19.48 -23.08 -10.69
C ARG A 309 19.79 -24.32 -9.86
N MET A 310 21.09 -24.56 -9.57
CA MET A 310 21.53 -25.75 -8.84
C MET A 310 20.93 -25.83 -7.43
N ASN A 311 20.80 -24.70 -6.73
CA ASN A 311 20.24 -24.67 -5.38
C ASN A 311 18.74 -24.99 -5.37
N ARG A 312 18.00 -24.57 -6.39
CA ARG A 312 16.57 -24.88 -6.54
C ARG A 312 16.33 -26.34 -6.89
N GLU A 313 17.14 -26.92 -7.78
CA GLU A 313 17.06 -28.36 -8.08
C GLU A 313 17.27 -29.23 -6.84
N ARG A 314 18.18 -28.85 -5.92
CA ARG A 314 18.39 -29.55 -4.66
C ARG A 314 17.21 -29.45 -3.70
N THR A 315 16.49 -28.34 -3.69
CA THR A 315 15.34 -28.10 -2.80
C THR A 315 14.09 -28.88 -3.26
N HIS A 316 13.98 -29.20 -4.56
CA HIS A 316 12.89 -30.01 -5.11
C HIS A 316 13.11 -31.52 -5.00
N LEU A 317 14.34 -31.98 -4.65
CA LEU A 317 14.70 -33.38 -4.50
C LEU A 317 14.79 -33.82 -3.02
N SER A 318 14.59 -32.92 -2.09
CA SER A 318 14.51 -33.16 -0.64
C SER A 318 13.08 -33.04 -0.12
#